data_89e839ed240bf1b8bc8c16d410b81748
#
_entry.id   89e839ed240bf1b8bc8c16d410b81748
#
_cell.length_a   1.000
_cell.length_b   1.000
_cell.length_c   1.000
_cell.angle_alpha   90.00
_cell.angle_beta   90.00
_cell.angle_gamma   90.00
#
_symmetry.space_group_name_H-M   'P 1'
#
loop_
_entity.id
_entity.type
_entity.pdbx_description
1 polymer ?
#
loop_
_entity_poly.entity_id
_entity_poly.type
_entity_poly.pdbx_seq_one_letter_code
_entity_poly.pdbx_strand_id
1 'polypeptide(L)'
;MKTAARVDRDFALLFVVMLTIAGGNTALQSVLPALGRSLRVPDSAVAAAFSVSALLWVIAAPVWARRSARHGRRAMILLGMGGFCVSLLVCGIFLTAGINGWIGGTTAFVCFILGRLIYGSFGCAAPPAVQALVAGNTTRAERTKALTLLGSAFGLGTILGPTIAPFLVLGTIAGVEIGLAGPAFLFALFGLCVLIAVRQLLPNDLTPDTATHGAANAYPSIGGQSSGASIVAATESDTEQLAEQVAYRDPRIRPWLIAGLVSGHGQAMTGQAIGFLVIDRLNLAPAEALQPTGIVLMIGALAALLVQWGIIPNLDLRPRAMMLVGLAIAAVGCALTGLATSLYTIACAYALASVGFGFTRPAFTAGASLAVGHHAQGSVAGKVTSVNGAAFVLGPSIGVGLYEAQHALPYLVAGAAMMALFGYAWVRLRER
;
A
#
# COMPACT_ATOMS: atom_id res chain seq x y z
N MET A 1 -35.98 -7.73 -6.89
CA MET A 1 -35.30 -8.30 -5.69
C MET A 1 -34.08 -9.18 -6.01
N LYS A 2 -34.14 -10.16 -6.94
CA LYS A 2 -32.97 -11.00 -7.28
C LYS A 2 -31.77 -10.24 -7.87
N THR A 3 -31.98 -9.15 -8.61
CA THR A 3 -30.93 -8.31 -9.21
C THR A 3 -30.17 -7.47 -8.18
N ALA A 4 -30.85 -6.83 -7.23
CA ALA A 4 -30.20 -6.03 -6.17
C ALA A 4 -29.31 -6.90 -5.27
N ALA A 5 -29.85 -8.01 -4.75
CA ALA A 5 -29.08 -8.96 -3.93
C ALA A 5 -27.84 -9.55 -4.65
N ARG A 6 -27.88 -9.65 -5.99
CA ARG A 6 -26.73 -10.09 -6.78
C ARG A 6 -25.67 -9.01 -6.90
N VAL A 7 -26.07 -7.77 -7.10
CA VAL A 7 -25.14 -6.62 -7.16
C VAL A 7 -24.43 -6.45 -5.81
N ASP A 8 -25.14 -6.55 -4.69
CA ASP A 8 -24.55 -6.46 -3.35
C ASP A 8 -23.55 -7.59 -3.09
N ARG A 9 -23.86 -8.82 -3.52
CA ARG A 9 -22.98 -9.98 -3.40
C ARG A 9 -21.70 -9.80 -4.24
N ASP A 10 -21.83 -9.37 -5.48
CA ASP A 10 -20.70 -9.19 -6.39
C ASP A 10 -19.78 -8.07 -5.87
N PHE A 11 -20.36 -7.00 -5.33
CA PHE A 11 -19.59 -5.93 -4.68
C PHE A 11 -18.86 -6.44 -3.41
N ALA A 12 -19.53 -7.20 -2.55
CA ALA A 12 -18.90 -7.77 -1.36
C ALA A 12 -17.73 -8.70 -1.74
N LEU A 13 -17.86 -9.49 -2.79
CA LEU A 13 -16.78 -10.34 -3.29
C LEU A 13 -15.59 -9.51 -3.77
N LEU A 14 -15.83 -8.43 -4.52
CA LEU A 14 -14.79 -7.52 -5.00
C LEU A 14 -14.12 -6.76 -3.85
N PHE A 15 -14.87 -6.41 -2.80
CA PHE A 15 -14.36 -5.85 -1.56
C PHE A 15 -13.37 -6.82 -0.89
N VAL A 16 -13.74 -8.10 -0.77
CA VAL A 16 -12.88 -9.15 -0.20
C VAL A 16 -11.63 -9.38 -1.05
N VAL A 17 -11.71 -9.32 -2.38
CA VAL A 17 -10.52 -9.39 -3.27
C VAL A 17 -9.51 -8.29 -2.93
N MET A 18 -9.97 -7.04 -2.82
CA MET A 18 -9.11 -5.89 -2.51
C MET A 18 -8.46 -6.01 -1.13
N LEU A 19 -9.26 -6.40 -0.14
CA LEU A 19 -8.81 -6.63 1.24
C LEU A 19 -7.76 -7.75 1.30
N THR A 20 -7.99 -8.86 0.60
CA THR A 20 -7.10 -10.04 0.57
C THR A 20 -5.73 -9.71 -0.01
N ILE A 21 -5.71 -9.03 -1.17
CA ILE A 21 -4.46 -8.66 -1.86
C ILE A 21 -3.64 -7.72 -0.97
N ALA A 22 -4.28 -6.72 -0.38
CA ALA A 22 -3.60 -5.75 0.47
C ALA A 22 -3.15 -6.40 1.78
N GLY A 23 -4.03 -7.16 2.44
CA GLY A 23 -3.75 -7.79 3.73
C GLY A 23 -2.64 -8.83 3.65
N GLY A 24 -2.68 -9.72 2.66
CA GLY A 24 -1.65 -10.76 2.51
C GLY A 24 -0.27 -10.18 2.18
N ASN A 25 -0.21 -9.14 1.35
CA ASN A 25 1.05 -8.48 1.07
C ASN A 25 1.65 -7.78 2.30
N THR A 26 0.85 -7.03 3.04
CA THR A 26 1.33 -6.29 4.21
C THR A 26 1.55 -7.19 5.43
N ALA A 27 0.82 -8.31 5.56
CA ALA A 27 1.11 -9.33 6.55
C ALA A 27 2.50 -9.92 6.33
N LEU A 28 2.82 -10.34 5.10
CA LEU A 28 4.15 -10.84 4.78
C LEU A 28 5.23 -9.76 4.98
N GLN A 29 4.94 -8.52 4.62
CA GLN A 29 5.85 -7.39 4.81
C GLN A 29 6.17 -7.14 6.29
N SER A 30 5.22 -7.34 7.20
CA SER A 30 5.41 -7.10 8.64
C SER A 30 6.24 -8.18 9.34
N VAL A 31 6.21 -9.42 8.86
CA VAL A 31 7.01 -10.52 9.44
C VAL A 31 8.43 -10.59 8.85
N LEU A 32 8.66 -9.95 7.72
CA LEU A 32 9.90 -10.11 6.98
C LEU A 32 11.15 -9.56 7.69
N PRO A 33 11.14 -8.47 8.48
CA PRO A 33 12.29 -8.08 9.30
C PRO A 33 12.76 -9.21 10.22
N ALA A 34 11.83 -9.81 10.96
CA ALA A 34 12.13 -10.93 11.85
C ALA A 34 12.66 -12.16 11.10
N LEU A 35 12.03 -12.47 9.97
CA LEU A 35 12.40 -13.62 9.16
C LEU A 35 13.74 -13.41 8.44
N GLY A 36 14.02 -12.23 7.91
CA GLY A 36 15.30 -11.91 7.29
C GLY A 36 16.47 -12.11 8.26
N ARG A 37 16.31 -11.65 9.49
CA ARG A 37 17.31 -11.83 10.56
C ARG A 37 17.46 -13.29 11.00
N SER A 38 16.36 -14.06 11.07
CA SER A 38 16.44 -15.49 11.37
C SER A 38 17.19 -16.27 10.28
N LEU A 39 17.11 -15.85 9.03
CA LEU A 39 17.83 -16.39 7.89
C LEU A 39 19.23 -15.78 7.70
N ARG A 40 19.64 -14.84 8.56
CA ARG A 40 20.92 -14.10 8.48
C ARG A 40 21.11 -13.36 7.16
N VAL A 41 20.04 -12.75 6.66
CA VAL A 41 20.04 -11.93 5.44
C VAL A 41 20.18 -10.46 5.84
N PRO A 42 20.96 -9.62 5.11
CA PRO A 42 21.04 -8.18 5.37
C PRO A 42 19.66 -7.50 5.32
N ASP A 43 19.43 -6.56 6.24
CA ASP A 43 18.15 -5.86 6.35
C ASP A 43 17.81 -5.08 5.05
N SER A 44 18.83 -4.50 4.39
CA SER A 44 18.68 -3.83 3.09
C SER A 44 18.21 -4.77 1.97
N ALA A 45 18.64 -6.03 1.96
CA ALA A 45 18.15 -7.02 1.00
C ALA A 45 16.66 -7.32 1.23
N VAL A 46 16.23 -7.36 2.51
CA VAL A 46 14.82 -7.53 2.88
C VAL A 46 13.96 -6.39 2.28
N ALA A 47 14.40 -5.15 2.43
CA ALA A 47 13.69 -4.00 1.86
C ALA A 47 13.70 -4.01 0.33
N ALA A 48 14.83 -4.41 -0.29
CA ALA A 48 14.98 -4.48 -1.74
C ALA A 48 13.99 -5.46 -2.38
N ALA A 49 13.64 -6.57 -1.71
CA ALA A 49 12.65 -7.53 -2.19
C ALA A 49 11.28 -6.89 -2.44
N PHE A 50 10.85 -5.98 -1.55
CA PHE A 50 9.61 -5.23 -1.73
C PHE A 50 9.74 -4.12 -2.75
N SER A 51 10.86 -3.40 -2.77
CA SER A 51 11.14 -2.34 -3.74
C SER A 51 11.10 -2.86 -5.18
N VAL A 52 11.72 -4.00 -5.45
CA VAL A 52 11.71 -4.62 -6.79
C VAL A 52 10.32 -5.12 -7.17
N SER A 53 9.59 -5.72 -6.22
CA SER A 53 8.20 -6.13 -6.44
C SER A 53 7.29 -4.93 -6.72
N ALA A 54 7.46 -3.82 -6.00
CA ALA A 54 6.73 -2.58 -6.21
C ALA A 54 7.06 -1.93 -7.56
N LEU A 55 8.33 -1.98 -7.98
CA LEU A 55 8.74 -1.49 -9.29
C LEU A 55 8.04 -2.26 -10.42
N LEU A 56 8.02 -3.59 -10.34
CA LEU A 56 7.30 -4.42 -11.32
C LEU A 56 5.80 -4.14 -11.30
N TRP A 57 5.21 -3.91 -10.13
CA TRP A 57 3.82 -3.50 -10.02
C TRP A 57 3.52 -2.23 -10.79
N VAL A 58 4.36 -1.19 -10.63
CA VAL A 58 4.19 0.09 -11.32
C VAL A 58 4.31 -0.08 -12.85
N ILE A 59 5.24 -0.93 -13.31
CA ILE A 59 5.47 -1.18 -14.73
C ILE A 59 4.36 -2.05 -15.35
N ALA A 60 3.93 -3.09 -14.65
CA ALA A 60 2.98 -4.08 -15.19
C ALA A 60 1.51 -3.63 -15.08
N ALA A 61 1.14 -2.84 -14.06
CA ALA A 61 -0.26 -2.43 -13.86
C ALA A 61 -0.88 -1.72 -15.07
N PRO A 62 -0.23 -0.77 -15.76
CA PRO A 62 -0.78 -0.15 -16.97
C PRO A 62 -0.95 -1.14 -18.14
N VAL A 63 -0.09 -2.18 -18.21
CA VAL A 63 -0.18 -3.22 -19.25
C VAL A 63 -1.42 -4.06 -19.05
N TRP A 64 -1.68 -4.50 -17.81
CA TRP A 64 -2.86 -5.28 -17.47
C TRP A 64 -4.15 -4.46 -17.54
N ALA A 65 -4.11 -3.18 -17.15
CA ALA A 65 -5.26 -2.29 -17.30
C ALA A 65 -5.72 -2.21 -18.77
N ARG A 66 -4.78 -2.03 -19.72
CA ARG A 66 -5.09 -2.05 -21.16
C ARG A 66 -5.57 -3.40 -21.66
N ARG A 67 -5.01 -4.50 -21.15
CA ARG A 67 -5.44 -5.86 -21.51
C ARG A 67 -6.81 -6.22 -20.96
N SER A 68 -7.21 -5.62 -19.84
CA SER A 68 -8.52 -5.80 -19.22
C SER A 68 -9.67 -5.45 -20.17
N ALA A 69 -9.52 -4.41 -20.99
CA ALA A 69 -10.51 -4.03 -22.00
C ALA A 69 -10.72 -5.10 -23.09
N ARG A 70 -9.68 -5.91 -23.39
CA ARG A 70 -9.74 -6.93 -24.44
C ARG A 70 -10.13 -8.32 -23.94
N HIS A 71 -9.71 -8.71 -22.74
CA HIS A 71 -9.87 -10.07 -22.20
C HIS A 71 -10.96 -10.17 -21.13
N GLY A 72 -11.60 -9.03 -20.77
CA GLY A 72 -12.59 -8.94 -19.70
C GLY A 72 -11.96 -8.72 -18.32
N ARG A 73 -12.71 -8.01 -17.48
CA ARG A 73 -12.27 -7.60 -16.13
C ARG A 73 -12.16 -8.79 -15.19
N ARG A 74 -13.12 -9.74 -15.28
CA ARG A 74 -13.08 -10.98 -14.49
C ARG A 74 -11.82 -11.81 -14.76
N ALA A 75 -11.38 -11.94 -16.02
CA ALA A 75 -10.16 -12.67 -16.35
C ALA A 75 -8.91 -12.03 -15.71
N MET A 76 -8.85 -10.68 -15.65
CA MET A 76 -7.75 -9.97 -15.00
C MET A 76 -7.79 -10.10 -13.47
N ILE A 77 -8.98 -10.16 -12.86
CA ILE A 77 -9.13 -10.42 -11.42
C ILE A 77 -8.62 -11.83 -11.10
N LEU A 78 -9.02 -12.84 -11.89
CA LEU A 78 -8.56 -14.23 -11.71
C LEU A 78 -7.03 -14.34 -11.89
N LEU A 79 -6.49 -13.68 -12.91
CA LEU A 79 -5.04 -13.66 -13.15
C LEU A 79 -4.29 -13.03 -11.97
N GLY A 80 -4.75 -11.88 -11.47
CA GLY A 80 -4.14 -11.17 -10.36
C GLY A 80 -4.21 -11.97 -9.05
N MET A 81 -5.37 -12.56 -8.74
CA MET A 81 -5.54 -13.44 -7.58
C MET A 81 -4.71 -14.72 -7.71
N GLY A 82 -4.63 -15.31 -8.91
CA GLY A 82 -3.76 -16.44 -9.18
C GLY A 82 -2.27 -16.10 -8.96
N GLY A 83 -1.82 -14.97 -9.50
CA GLY A 83 -0.46 -14.47 -9.27
C GLY A 83 -0.16 -14.20 -7.79
N PHE A 84 -1.13 -13.66 -7.04
CA PHE A 84 -1.04 -13.48 -5.60
C PHE A 84 -0.86 -14.81 -4.86
N CYS A 85 -1.72 -15.79 -5.12
CA CYS A 85 -1.67 -17.11 -4.47
C CYS A 85 -0.36 -17.85 -4.79
N VAL A 86 0.02 -17.90 -6.06
CA VAL A 86 1.28 -18.57 -6.48
C VAL A 86 2.49 -17.88 -5.86
N SER A 87 2.53 -16.55 -5.84
CA SER A 87 3.61 -15.81 -5.20
C SER A 87 3.74 -16.14 -3.72
N LEU A 88 2.64 -16.12 -2.97
CA LEU A 88 2.69 -16.42 -1.53
C LEU A 88 3.06 -17.88 -1.25
N LEU A 89 2.58 -18.83 -2.05
CA LEU A 89 2.97 -20.23 -1.94
C LEU A 89 4.47 -20.41 -2.21
N VAL A 90 4.99 -19.84 -3.29
CA VAL A 90 6.43 -19.90 -3.61
C VAL A 90 7.25 -19.26 -2.48
N CYS A 91 6.86 -18.08 -2.01
CA CYS A 91 7.51 -17.42 -0.89
C CYS A 91 7.48 -18.32 0.36
N GLY A 92 6.32 -18.86 0.74
CA GLY A 92 6.16 -19.72 1.91
C GLY A 92 7.03 -20.98 1.85
N ILE A 93 7.05 -21.66 0.69
CA ILE A 93 7.85 -22.88 0.49
C ILE A 93 9.34 -22.61 0.69
N PHE A 94 9.89 -21.59 0.01
CA PHE A 94 11.33 -21.32 0.11
C PHE A 94 11.74 -20.75 1.45
N LEU A 95 10.89 -19.95 2.10
CA LEU A 95 11.13 -19.49 3.47
C LEU A 95 11.13 -20.66 4.45
N THR A 96 10.19 -21.59 4.34
CA THR A 96 10.14 -22.81 5.16
C THR A 96 11.39 -23.67 4.92
N ALA A 97 11.82 -23.83 3.67
CA ALA A 97 13.05 -24.57 3.36
C ALA A 97 14.30 -23.94 3.99
N GLY A 98 14.37 -22.60 4.04
CA GLY A 98 15.43 -21.86 4.72
C GLY A 98 15.37 -21.99 6.24
N ILE A 99 14.17 -21.90 6.85
CA ILE A 99 13.96 -22.05 8.30
C ILE A 99 14.42 -23.44 8.76
N ASN A 100 14.10 -24.51 8.00
CA ASN A 100 14.49 -25.88 8.33
C ASN A 100 15.94 -26.23 7.93
N GLY A 101 16.68 -25.28 7.36
CA GLY A 101 18.06 -25.51 6.95
C GLY A 101 18.25 -26.46 5.74
N TRP A 102 17.17 -26.76 4.99
CA TRP A 102 17.24 -27.60 3.78
C TRP A 102 18.01 -26.90 2.66
N ILE A 103 17.95 -25.57 2.64
CA ILE A 103 18.71 -24.70 1.76
C ILE A 103 19.32 -23.55 2.57
N GLY A 104 20.41 -22.98 2.09
CA GLY A 104 21.03 -21.83 2.74
C GLY A 104 20.09 -20.61 2.79
N GLY A 105 20.16 -19.82 3.88
CA GLY A 105 19.27 -18.66 4.08
C GLY A 105 19.31 -17.66 2.93
N THR A 106 20.49 -17.39 2.36
CA THR A 106 20.63 -16.52 1.17
C THR A 106 19.91 -17.10 -0.04
N THR A 107 20.04 -18.42 -0.30
CA THR A 107 19.33 -19.08 -1.41
C THR A 107 17.82 -19.03 -1.20
N ALA A 108 17.36 -19.33 0.01
CA ALA A 108 15.93 -19.22 0.36
C ALA A 108 15.40 -17.83 0.08
N PHE A 109 16.18 -16.81 0.44
CA PHE A 109 15.80 -15.41 0.26
C PHE A 109 15.80 -14.96 -1.21
N VAL A 110 16.77 -15.40 -2.01
CA VAL A 110 16.78 -15.14 -3.47
C VAL A 110 15.55 -15.78 -4.12
N CYS A 111 15.22 -17.03 -3.78
CA CYS A 111 14.00 -17.69 -4.28
C CYS A 111 12.72 -16.97 -3.79
N PHE A 112 12.72 -16.46 -2.56
CA PHE A 112 11.65 -15.58 -2.07
C PHE A 112 11.50 -14.34 -2.94
N ILE A 113 12.60 -13.64 -3.31
CA ILE A 113 12.55 -12.50 -4.21
C ILE A 113 11.89 -12.89 -5.55
N LEU A 114 12.29 -14.02 -6.14
CA LEU A 114 11.68 -14.52 -7.38
C LEU A 114 10.17 -14.73 -7.22
N GLY A 115 9.72 -15.29 -6.09
CA GLY A 115 8.32 -15.38 -5.73
C GLY A 115 7.64 -14.00 -5.68
N ARG A 116 8.32 -12.99 -5.13
CA ARG A 116 7.82 -11.60 -5.06
C ARG A 116 7.70 -10.93 -6.44
N LEU A 117 8.56 -11.30 -7.40
CA LEU A 117 8.43 -10.82 -8.77
C LEU A 117 7.13 -11.31 -9.44
N ILE A 118 6.68 -12.53 -9.13
CA ILE A 118 5.37 -13.04 -9.59
C ILE A 118 4.24 -12.13 -9.09
N TYR A 119 4.26 -11.75 -7.82
CA TYR A 119 3.26 -10.83 -7.26
C TYR A 119 3.29 -9.46 -7.94
N GLY A 120 4.46 -8.85 -8.08
CA GLY A 120 4.63 -7.56 -8.74
C GLY A 120 4.15 -7.57 -10.19
N SER A 121 4.41 -8.68 -10.91
CA SER A 121 4.08 -8.80 -12.34
C SER A 121 2.61 -9.12 -12.60
N PHE A 122 1.99 -9.99 -11.82
CA PHE A 122 0.64 -10.49 -12.06
C PHE A 122 -0.38 -9.99 -11.04
N GLY A 123 -0.02 -9.90 -9.74
CA GLY A 123 -0.92 -9.45 -8.70
C GLY A 123 -1.51 -8.05 -8.95
N CYS A 124 -0.76 -7.20 -9.64
CA CYS A 124 -1.18 -5.86 -10.04
C CYS A 124 -2.34 -5.83 -11.07
N ALA A 125 -2.71 -6.97 -11.66
CA ALA A 125 -3.81 -7.03 -12.62
C ALA A 125 -5.20 -6.91 -11.96
N ALA A 126 -5.36 -7.39 -10.73
CA ALA A 126 -6.67 -7.46 -10.07
C ALA A 126 -7.20 -6.08 -9.64
N PRO A 127 -6.47 -5.19 -8.92
CA PRO A 127 -7.05 -3.96 -8.39
C PRO A 127 -7.65 -3.02 -9.44
N PRO A 128 -6.99 -2.72 -10.57
CA PRO A 128 -7.60 -1.88 -11.62
C PRO A 128 -8.82 -2.54 -12.26
N ALA A 129 -8.80 -3.87 -12.44
CA ALA A 129 -9.93 -4.61 -13.01
C ALA A 129 -11.15 -4.61 -12.07
N VAL A 130 -10.93 -4.74 -10.75
CA VAL A 130 -11.97 -4.62 -9.72
C VAL A 130 -12.61 -3.23 -9.76
N GLN A 131 -11.78 -2.18 -9.79
CA GLN A 131 -12.26 -0.79 -9.85
C GLN A 131 -13.07 -0.52 -11.13
N ALA A 132 -12.58 -0.97 -12.29
CA ALA A 132 -13.26 -0.83 -13.55
C ALA A 132 -14.60 -1.59 -13.58
N LEU A 133 -14.66 -2.78 -12.96
CA LEU A 133 -15.90 -3.55 -12.87
C LEU A 133 -16.95 -2.86 -11.99
N VAL A 134 -16.55 -2.32 -10.83
CA VAL A 134 -17.43 -1.55 -9.95
C VAL A 134 -17.90 -0.27 -10.64
N ALA A 135 -16.99 0.46 -11.30
CA ALA A 135 -17.34 1.69 -12.01
C ALA A 135 -18.35 1.44 -13.15
N GLY A 136 -18.22 0.32 -13.88
CA GLY A 136 -19.14 -0.05 -14.96
C GLY A 136 -20.50 -0.53 -14.48
N ASN A 137 -20.60 -1.05 -13.26
CA ASN A 137 -21.85 -1.61 -12.69
C ASN A 137 -22.57 -0.63 -11.75
N THR A 138 -22.07 0.60 -11.60
CA THR A 138 -22.67 1.64 -10.73
C THR A 138 -23.15 2.84 -11.54
N THR A 139 -24.25 3.45 -11.11
CA THR A 139 -24.70 4.72 -11.68
C THR A 139 -23.71 5.84 -11.32
N ARG A 140 -23.69 6.94 -12.10
CA ARG A 140 -22.79 8.06 -11.86
C ARG A 140 -22.89 8.63 -10.43
N ALA A 141 -24.08 8.65 -9.87
CA ALA A 141 -24.35 9.14 -8.51
C ALA A 141 -23.78 8.19 -7.41
N GLU A 142 -23.81 6.88 -7.65
CA GLU A 142 -23.38 5.86 -6.68
C GLU A 142 -21.89 5.51 -6.83
N ARG A 143 -21.30 5.77 -7.99
CA ARG A 143 -19.93 5.39 -8.35
C ARG A 143 -18.90 5.90 -7.35
N THR A 144 -18.99 7.17 -6.97
CA THR A 144 -18.08 7.79 -5.99
C THR A 144 -18.10 7.03 -4.67
N LYS A 145 -19.29 6.75 -4.13
CA LYS A 145 -19.46 6.00 -2.87
C LYS A 145 -18.90 4.57 -3.00
N ALA A 146 -19.21 3.87 -4.08
CA ALA A 146 -18.76 2.50 -4.30
C ALA A 146 -17.23 2.40 -4.43
N LEU A 147 -16.60 3.31 -5.20
CA LEU A 147 -15.14 3.34 -5.36
C LEU A 147 -14.42 3.76 -4.07
N THR A 148 -14.99 4.68 -3.29
CA THR A 148 -14.45 5.06 -1.98
C THR A 148 -14.49 3.87 -1.02
N LEU A 149 -15.59 3.13 -0.98
CA LEU A 149 -15.72 1.93 -0.15
C LEU A 149 -14.75 0.83 -0.57
N LEU A 150 -14.56 0.67 -1.88
CA LEU A 150 -13.55 -0.28 -2.41
C LEU A 150 -12.12 0.13 -2.04
N GLY A 151 -11.79 1.41 -2.10
CA GLY A 151 -10.52 1.94 -1.61
C GLY A 151 -10.33 1.70 -0.10
N SER A 152 -11.41 1.80 0.67
CA SER A 152 -11.41 1.47 2.10
C SER A 152 -11.11 0.00 2.37
N ALA A 153 -11.61 -0.92 1.53
CA ALA A 153 -11.27 -2.36 1.64
C ALA A 153 -9.77 -2.59 1.49
N PHE A 154 -9.16 -1.94 0.50
CA PHE A 154 -7.71 -2.01 0.28
C PHE A 154 -6.93 -1.42 1.47
N GLY A 155 -7.33 -0.25 1.95
CA GLY A 155 -6.75 0.38 3.13
C GLY A 155 -6.89 -0.48 4.39
N LEU A 156 -8.08 -1.06 4.62
CA LEU A 156 -8.34 -1.96 5.73
C LEU A 156 -7.43 -3.20 5.65
N GLY A 157 -7.22 -3.75 4.46
CA GLY A 157 -6.28 -4.85 4.24
C GLY A 157 -4.85 -4.50 4.67
N THR A 158 -4.37 -3.28 4.35
CA THR A 158 -3.02 -2.85 4.75
C THR A 158 -2.84 -2.71 6.26
N ILE A 159 -3.93 -2.54 7.01
CA ILE A 159 -3.94 -2.48 8.47
C ILE A 159 -4.07 -3.86 9.07
N LEU A 160 -5.06 -4.63 8.61
CA LEU A 160 -5.34 -5.96 9.15
C LEU A 160 -4.18 -6.93 8.92
N GLY A 161 -3.46 -6.81 7.78
CA GLY A 161 -2.33 -7.67 7.47
C GLY A 161 -1.31 -7.73 8.59
N PRO A 162 -0.63 -6.63 8.95
CA PRO A 162 0.32 -6.58 10.05
C PRO A 162 -0.29 -6.93 11.41
N THR A 163 -1.55 -6.55 11.65
CA THR A 163 -2.23 -6.79 12.93
C THR A 163 -2.45 -8.28 13.19
N ILE A 164 -2.84 -9.04 12.17
CA ILE A 164 -3.12 -10.47 12.31
C ILE A 164 -1.91 -11.36 12.06
N ALA A 165 -0.88 -10.86 11.38
CA ALA A 165 0.31 -11.64 11.02
C ALA A 165 0.97 -12.36 12.21
N PRO A 166 1.12 -11.77 13.41
CA PRO A 166 1.69 -12.46 14.56
C PRO A 166 0.90 -13.70 14.99
N PHE A 167 -0.41 -13.70 14.80
CA PHE A 167 -1.30 -14.82 15.15
C PHE A 167 -1.32 -15.92 14.09
N LEU A 168 -0.73 -15.67 12.92
CA LEU A 168 -0.63 -16.61 11.80
C LEU A 168 0.73 -17.34 11.76
N VAL A 169 1.59 -17.12 12.75
CA VAL A 169 2.82 -17.88 12.93
C VAL A 169 2.46 -19.30 13.33
N LEU A 170 2.90 -20.27 12.55
CA LEU A 170 2.59 -21.68 12.76
C LEU A 170 3.75 -22.38 13.44
N GLY A 171 3.46 -23.38 14.26
CA GLY A 171 4.47 -24.26 14.83
C GLY A 171 5.00 -25.30 13.82
N THR A 172 5.48 -26.40 14.36
CA THR A 172 5.93 -27.55 13.58
C THR A 172 4.74 -28.39 13.16
N ILE A 173 4.58 -28.62 11.86
CA ILE A 173 3.54 -29.46 11.27
C ILE A 173 4.21 -30.64 10.57
N ALA A 174 3.84 -31.86 10.94
CA ALA A 174 4.43 -33.10 10.38
C ALA A 174 5.99 -33.13 10.38
N GLY A 175 6.61 -32.59 11.43
CA GLY A 175 8.08 -32.53 11.55
C GLY A 175 8.76 -31.39 10.79
N VAL A 176 7.99 -30.52 10.13
CA VAL A 176 8.48 -29.33 9.41
C VAL A 176 8.15 -28.08 10.21
N GLU A 177 9.13 -27.26 10.52
CA GLU A 177 8.93 -25.96 11.15
C GLU A 177 8.48 -24.95 10.11
N ILE A 178 7.23 -24.48 10.21
CA ILE A 178 6.67 -23.45 9.33
C ILE A 178 6.99 -22.05 9.86
N GLY A 179 6.87 -21.86 11.17
CA GLY A 179 7.28 -20.65 11.85
C GLY A 179 6.72 -19.36 11.21
N LEU A 180 7.64 -18.44 10.95
CA LEU A 180 7.36 -17.11 10.36
C LEU A 180 6.87 -17.15 8.90
N ALA A 181 6.92 -18.31 8.23
CA ALA A 181 6.34 -18.47 6.89
C ALA A 181 4.80 -18.69 6.92
N GLY A 182 4.22 -18.93 8.09
CA GLY A 182 2.79 -19.21 8.28
C GLY A 182 1.86 -18.21 7.62
N PRO A 183 2.05 -16.88 7.79
CA PRO A 183 1.22 -15.87 7.12
C PRO A 183 1.19 -16.03 5.60
N ALA A 184 2.29 -16.42 4.94
CA ALA A 184 2.31 -16.64 3.50
C ALA A 184 1.38 -17.78 3.09
N PHE A 185 1.42 -18.91 3.78
CA PHE A 185 0.56 -20.06 3.47
C PHE A 185 -0.92 -19.78 3.76
N LEU A 186 -1.22 -19.18 4.91
CA LEU A 186 -2.60 -18.91 5.30
C LEU A 186 -3.27 -17.87 4.38
N PHE A 187 -2.55 -16.81 3.99
CA PHE A 187 -3.07 -15.86 3.00
C PHE A 187 -3.12 -16.45 1.59
N ALA A 188 -2.22 -17.38 1.22
CA ALA A 188 -2.33 -18.10 -0.05
C ALA A 188 -3.58 -18.98 -0.07
N LEU A 189 -3.88 -19.70 1.01
CA LEU A 189 -5.09 -20.52 1.16
C LEU A 189 -6.35 -19.67 1.12
N PHE A 190 -6.38 -18.57 1.89
CA PHE A 190 -7.52 -17.64 1.87
C PHE A 190 -7.70 -17.02 0.48
N GLY A 191 -6.61 -16.60 -0.16
CA GLY A 191 -6.62 -16.09 -1.52
C GLY A 191 -7.13 -17.12 -2.54
N LEU A 192 -6.80 -18.40 -2.37
CA LEU A 192 -7.33 -19.49 -3.19
C LEU A 192 -8.85 -19.66 -3.03
N CYS A 193 -9.35 -19.59 -1.79
CA CYS A 193 -10.79 -19.60 -1.53
C CYS A 193 -11.49 -18.43 -2.23
N VAL A 194 -10.92 -17.21 -2.13
CA VAL A 194 -11.44 -16.01 -2.81
C VAL A 194 -11.37 -16.16 -4.33
N LEU A 195 -10.28 -16.71 -4.88
CA LEU A 195 -10.14 -16.99 -6.32
C LEU A 195 -11.19 -17.95 -6.82
N ILE A 196 -11.46 -19.03 -6.08
CA ILE A 196 -12.52 -19.99 -6.40
C ILE A 196 -13.89 -19.30 -6.35
N ALA A 197 -14.15 -18.49 -5.33
CA ALA A 197 -15.39 -17.73 -5.21
C ALA A 197 -15.57 -16.74 -6.39
N VAL A 198 -14.53 -16.02 -6.79
CA VAL A 198 -14.56 -15.16 -7.99
C VAL A 198 -14.85 -15.97 -9.25
N ARG A 199 -14.22 -17.14 -9.38
CA ARG A 199 -14.44 -18.02 -10.54
C ARG A 199 -15.87 -18.55 -10.62
N GLN A 200 -16.50 -18.85 -9.50
CA GLN A 200 -17.83 -19.46 -9.46
C GLN A 200 -18.96 -18.43 -9.44
N LEU A 201 -18.79 -17.33 -8.73
CA LEU A 201 -19.86 -16.39 -8.42
C LEU A 201 -19.87 -15.15 -9.32
N LEU A 202 -18.70 -14.68 -9.78
CA LEU A 202 -18.64 -13.49 -10.62
C LEU A 202 -18.97 -13.84 -12.06
N PRO A 203 -19.96 -13.18 -12.71
CA PRO A 203 -20.33 -13.46 -14.09
C PRO A 203 -19.20 -13.10 -15.07
N ASN A 204 -19.21 -13.74 -16.25
CA ASN A 204 -18.31 -13.36 -17.33
C ASN A 204 -18.76 -12.01 -17.90
N ASP A 205 -17.86 -11.05 -17.90
CA ASP A 205 -18.04 -9.78 -18.57
C ASP A 205 -17.26 -9.78 -19.89
N LEU A 206 -17.90 -10.23 -20.94
CA LEU A 206 -17.34 -10.20 -22.31
C LEU A 206 -17.83 -8.97 -23.10
N THR A 207 -18.51 -8.02 -22.47
CA THR A 207 -18.92 -6.80 -23.14
C THR A 207 -17.69 -5.91 -23.32
N PRO A 208 -17.23 -5.67 -24.57
CA PRO A 208 -16.25 -4.65 -24.88
C PRO A 208 -16.95 -3.30 -24.72
N ASP A 209 -16.98 -2.77 -23.52
CA ASP A 209 -17.56 -1.47 -23.30
C ASP A 209 -16.46 -0.48 -22.91
N THR A 210 -16.53 0.66 -23.57
CA THR A 210 -15.78 1.90 -23.37
C THR A 210 -14.74 1.86 -22.25
N ALA A 211 -13.48 2.00 -22.67
CA ALA A 211 -12.29 1.94 -21.83
C ALA A 211 -12.34 2.94 -20.67
N THR A 212 -12.99 2.57 -19.57
CA THR A 212 -12.78 3.24 -18.30
C THR A 212 -11.36 2.92 -17.86
N HIS A 213 -10.47 3.89 -17.99
CA HIS A 213 -9.12 3.80 -17.48
C HIS A 213 -9.19 3.82 -15.96
N GLY A 214 -9.40 2.65 -15.36
CA GLY A 214 -9.37 2.50 -13.91
C GLY A 214 -8.02 2.98 -13.37
N ALA A 215 -8.03 3.83 -12.36
CA ALA A 215 -6.81 4.23 -11.69
C ALA A 215 -6.14 2.99 -11.07
N ALA A 216 -4.90 2.74 -11.46
CA ALA A 216 -4.10 1.70 -10.85
C ALA A 216 -3.88 2.04 -9.37
N ASN A 217 -4.24 1.15 -8.45
CA ASN A 217 -3.88 1.32 -7.05
C ASN A 217 -2.37 1.26 -6.87
N ALA A 218 -1.86 2.08 -5.97
CA ALA A 218 -0.48 1.97 -5.53
C ALA A 218 -0.20 0.57 -4.96
N TYR A 219 1.06 0.13 -5.00
CA TYR A 219 1.50 -1.12 -4.39
C TYR A 219 1.08 -1.15 -2.90
N PRO A 220 0.43 -2.23 -2.42
CA PRO A 220 0.03 -2.33 -1.02
C PRO A 220 1.27 -2.46 -0.15
N SER A 221 1.50 -1.50 0.72
CA SER A 221 2.62 -1.51 1.66
C SER A 221 2.21 -0.90 2.99
N ILE A 222 3.00 -1.18 4.02
CA ILE A 222 2.77 -0.66 5.37
C ILE A 222 2.75 0.88 5.31
N GLY A 223 1.68 1.47 5.85
CA GLY A 223 1.43 2.92 5.76
C GLY A 223 0.91 3.40 4.40
N GLY A 224 0.97 2.56 3.34
CA GLY A 224 0.54 2.88 1.99
C GLY A 224 -0.95 2.67 1.77
N GLN A 225 -1.80 3.59 2.20
CA GLN A 225 -3.24 3.51 1.94
C GLN A 225 -3.60 4.15 0.59
N SER A 226 -4.49 3.52 -0.19
CA SER A 226 -5.07 4.16 -1.36
C SER A 226 -6.12 5.18 -0.91
N SER A 227 -6.02 6.44 -1.36
CA SER A 227 -7.10 7.40 -1.10
C SER A 227 -8.21 7.18 -2.13
N GLY A 228 -9.45 7.04 -1.66
CA GLY A 228 -10.63 6.95 -2.52
C GLY A 228 -10.76 8.14 -3.49
N ALA A 229 -10.28 9.31 -3.09
CA ALA A 229 -10.29 10.52 -3.91
C ALA A 229 -9.44 10.38 -5.20
N SER A 230 -8.29 9.68 -5.15
CA SER A 230 -7.48 9.42 -6.35
C SER A 230 -8.18 8.50 -7.35
N ILE A 231 -8.95 7.53 -6.85
CA ILE A 231 -9.72 6.60 -7.66
C ILE A 231 -10.87 7.34 -8.36
N VAL A 232 -11.58 8.18 -7.60
CA VAL A 232 -12.73 8.96 -8.11
C VAL A 232 -12.28 9.95 -9.17
N ALA A 233 -11.23 10.73 -8.92
CA ALA A 233 -10.71 11.70 -9.88
C ALA A 233 -10.25 11.06 -11.20
N ALA A 234 -9.72 9.84 -11.17
CA ALA A 234 -9.32 9.12 -12.38
C ALA A 234 -10.51 8.60 -13.20
N THR A 235 -11.67 8.35 -12.56
CA THR A 235 -12.87 7.82 -13.23
C THR A 235 -13.79 8.91 -13.78
N GLU A 236 -13.76 10.10 -13.21
CA GLU A 236 -14.61 11.23 -13.67
C GLU A 236 -14.15 11.88 -14.98
N SER A 237 -12.90 11.63 -15.39
CA SER A 237 -12.32 12.24 -16.60
C SER A 237 -12.61 11.53 -17.92
N ASP A 238 -13.48 10.52 -17.93
CA ASP A 238 -13.81 9.71 -19.12
C ASP A 238 -14.80 10.38 -20.10
N THR A 239 -15.05 11.67 -20.01
CA THR A 239 -15.74 12.40 -21.08
C THR A 239 -14.75 12.75 -22.18
N GLU A 240 -14.95 12.21 -23.37
CA GLU A 240 -14.15 12.32 -24.61
C GLU A 240 -13.90 13.72 -25.15
N GLN A 241 -14.21 14.78 -24.44
CA GLN A 241 -13.93 16.15 -24.83
C GLN A 241 -12.53 16.55 -24.39
N LEU A 242 -11.59 16.53 -25.38
CA LEU A 242 -10.26 17.17 -25.34
C LEU A 242 -9.61 17.19 -23.94
N ALA A 243 -9.26 15.99 -23.43
CA ALA A 243 -8.58 15.87 -22.14
C ALA A 243 -7.27 16.68 -22.16
N GLU A 244 -7.18 17.74 -21.37
CA GLU A 244 -5.97 18.55 -21.23
C GLU A 244 -4.84 17.68 -20.64
N GLN A 245 -3.78 17.47 -21.40
CA GLN A 245 -2.59 16.78 -20.93
C GLN A 245 -1.70 17.76 -20.16
N VAL A 246 -1.64 17.59 -18.85
CA VAL A 246 -0.82 18.43 -17.97
C VAL A 246 0.57 17.80 -17.82
N ALA A 247 1.64 18.57 -18.01
CA ALA A 247 2.99 18.08 -17.80
C ALA A 247 3.36 17.99 -16.30
N TYR A 248 4.29 17.08 -15.91
CA TYR A 248 4.82 17.03 -14.52
C TYR A 248 5.46 18.34 -14.06
N ARG A 249 5.94 19.18 -14.99
CA ARG A 249 6.56 20.48 -14.71
C ARG A 249 5.57 21.63 -14.67
N ASP A 250 4.28 21.38 -14.88
CA ASP A 250 3.25 22.44 -14.83
C ASP A 250 3.29 23.15 -13.47
N PRO A 251 3.44 24.48 -13.44
CA PRO A 251 3.55 25.25 -12.21
C PRO A 251 2.35 25.10 -11.26
N ARG A 252 1.17 24.74 -11.79
CA ARG A 252 -0.07 24.56 -11.01
C ARG A 252 0.02 23.32 -10.11
N ILE A 253 0.55 22.20 -10.61
CA ILE A 253 0.56 20.91 -9.92
C ILE A 253 1.93 20.52 -9.37
N ARG A 254 3.02 21.02 -9.96
CA ARG A 254 4.39 20.67 -9.57
C ARG A 254 4.66 20.79 -8.05
N PRO A 255 4.25 21.88 -7.36
CA PRO A 255 4.48 21.98 -5.92
C PRO A 255 3.78 20.88 -5.12
N TRP A 256 2.57 20.48 -5.53
CA TRP A 256 1.83 19.40 -4.92
C TRP A 256 2.47 18.04 -5.18
N LEU A 257 2.96 17.80 -6.41
CA LEU A 257 3.66 16.55 -6.76
C LEU A 257 4.95 16.38 -5.97
N ILE A 258 5.73 17.46 -5.77
CA ILE A 258 6.91 17.44 -4.92
C ILE A 258 6.53 17.14 -3.48
N ALA A 259 5.49 17.78 -2.96
CA ALA A 259 5.00 17.54 -1.61
C ALA A 259 4.57 16.09 -1.40
N GLY A 260 3.81 15.52 -2.36
CA GLY A 260 3.40 14.11 -2.32
C GLY A 260 4.57 13.15 -2.42
N LEU A 261 5.54 13.42 -3.30
CA LEU A 261 6.72 12.56 -3.49
C LEU A 261 7.57 12.49 -2.22
N VAL A 262 7.92 13.64 -1.66
CA VAL A 262 8.81 13.72 -0.48
C VAL A 262 8.11 13.15 0.76
N SER A 263 6.84 13.53 1.00
CA SER A 263 6.09 13.00 2.14
C SER A 263 5.82 11.49 2.01
N GLY A 264 5.54 11.01 0.80
CA GLY A 264 5.38 9.59 0.53
C GLY A 264 6.66 8.77 0.77
N HIS A 265 7.83 9.29 0.36
CA HIS A 265 9.13 8.65 0.68
C HIS A 265 9.38 8.62 2.19
N GLY A 266 9.15 9.71 2.91
CA GLY A 266 9.28 9.74 4.37
C GLY A 266 8.40 8.69 5.05
N GLN A 267 7.15 8.55 4.62
CA GLN A 267 6.23 7.54 5.13
C GLN A 267 6.70 6.11 4.81
N ALA A 268 7.15 5.86 3.58
CA ALA A 268 7.61 4.52 3.16
C ALA A 268 8.90 4.12 3.88
N MET A 269 9.84 5.06 4.05
CA MET A 269 11.10 4.85 4.79
C MET A 269 10.83 4.46 6.24
N THR A 270 10.04 5.26 6.95
CA THR A 270 9.75 5.05 8.38
C THR A 270 8.91 3.81 8.61
N GLY A 271 7.91 3.56 7.76
CA GLY A 271 7.06 2.39 7.85
C GLY A 271 7.79 1.07 7.60
N GLN A 272 8.76 1.04 6.70
CA GLN A 272 9.55 -0.17 6.43
C GLN A 272 10.58 -0.45 7.52
N ALA A 273 11.19 0.59 8.09
CA ALA A 273 12.22 0.44 9.11
C ALA A 273 11.68 0.09 10.50
N ILE A 274 10.36 0.27 10.75
CA ILE A 274 9.80 0.17 12.12
C ILE A 274 9.94 -1.24 12.73
N GLY A 275 9.81 -2.29 11.93
CA GLY A 275 9.96 -3.66 12.41
C GLY A 275 11.38 -3.95 12.91
N PHE A 276 12.39 -3.47 12.21
CA PHE A 276 13.79 -3.57 12.63
C PHE A 276 14.05 -2.74 13.89
N LEU A 277 13.49 -1.51 13.98
CA LEU A 277 13.61 -0.66 15.15
C LEU A 277 13.05 -1.32 16.40
N VAL A 278 11.90 -1.98 16.31
CA VAL A 278 11.28 -2.70 17.44
C VAL A 278 12.19 -3.85 17.90
N ILE A 279 12.73 -4.65 16.97
CA ILE A 279 13.66 -5.74 17.27
C ILE A 279 14.86 -5.21 18.06
N ASP A 280 15.54 -4.19 17.53
CA ASP A 280 16.80 -3.70 18.08
C ASP A 280 16.62 -2.89 19.36
N ARG A 281 15.61 -2.04 19.45
CA ARG A 281 15.37 -1.20 20.64
C ARG A 281 14.87 -1.98 21.84
N LEU A 282 14.12 -3.05 21.60
CA LEU A 282 13.62 -3.90 22.68
C LEU A 282 14.56 -5.10 22.95
N ASN A 283 15.60 -5.26 22.13
CA ASN A 283 16.57 -6.35 22.23
C ASN A 283 15.88 -7.74 22.30
N LEU A 284 14.87 -7.94 21.45
CA LEU A 284 14.07 -9.16 21.40
C LEU A 284 14.61 -10.14 20.36
N ALA A 285 14.38 -11.43 20.60
CA ALA A 285 14.54 -12.41 19.55
C ALA A 285 13.58 -12.10 18.37
N PRO A 286 13.99 -12.35 17.11
CA PRO A 286 13.20 -11.96 15.95
C PRO A 286 11.73 -12.43 15.98
N ALA A 287 11.47 -13.64 16.45
CA ALA A 287 10.11 -14.19 16.57
C ALA A 287 9.28 -13.47 17.65
N GLU A 288 9.91 -13.12 18.78
CA GLU A 288 9.26 -12.43 19.90
C GLU A 288 8.89 -10.99 19.56
N ALA A 289 9.62 -10.36 18.64
CA ALA A 289 9.38 -8.98 18.21
C ALA A 289 8.14 -8.81 17.31
N LEU A 290 7.55 -9.90 16.82
CA LEU A 290 6.39 -9.84 15.91
C LEU A 290 5.17 -9.18 16.54
N GLN A 291 4.81 -9.60 17.76
CA GLN A 291 3.65 -9.07 18.44
C GLN A 291 3.84 -7.57 18.77
N PRO A 292 4.96 -7.14 19.38
CA PRO A 292 5.24 -5.71 19.56
C PRO A 292 5.23 -4.91 18.26
N THR A 293 5.83 -5.44 17.19
CA THR A 293 5.82 -4.80 15.87
C THR A 293 4.40 -4.67 15.33
N GLY A 294 3.59 -5.72 15.42
CA GLY A 294 2.18 -5.71 15.01
C GLY A 294 1.38 -4.65 15.77
N ILE A 295 1.60 -4.49 17.07
CA ILE A 295 0.95 -3.47 17.91
C ILE A 295 1.33 -2.05 17.44
N VAL A 296 2.62 -1.78 17.22
CA VAL A 296 3.10 -0.47 16.75
C VAL A 296 2.46 -0.13 15.39
N LEU A 297 2.47 -1.07 14.45
CA LEU A 297 1.89 -0.89 13.12
C LEU A 297 0.37 -0.70 13.18
N MET A 298 -0.32 -1.45 14.03
CA MET A 298 -1.77 -1.30 14.24
C MET A 298 -2.12 0.07 14.81
N ILE A 299 -1.41 0.53 15.84
CA ILE A 299 -1.65 1.84 16.46
C ILE A 299 -1.40 2.96 15.45
N GLY A 300 -0.30 2.89 14.68
CA GLY A 300 -0.02 3.85 13.61
C GLY A 300 -1.12 3.88 12.54
N ALA A 301 -1.59 2.70 12.12
CA ALA A 301 -2.64 2.58 11.13
C ALA A 301 -4.00 3.11 11.64
N LEU A 302 -4.37 2.80 12.88
CA LEU A 302 -5.57 3.34 13.53
C LEU A 302 -5.50 4.86 13.67
N ALA A 303 -4.33 5.40 14.03
CA ALA A 303 -4.10 6.84 14.12
C ALA A 303 -4.29 7.54 12.75
N ALA A 304 -3.77 6.96 11.66
CA ALA A 304 -3.98 7.48 10.31
C ALA A 304 -5.46 7.40 9.88
N LEU A 305 -6.17 6.32 10.21
CA LEU A 305 -7.61 6.20 9.92
C LEU A 305 -8.44 7.20 10.71
N LEU A 306 -8.14 7.41 11.99
CA LEU A 306 -8.80 8.40 12.81
C LEU A 306 -8.72 9.79 12.18
N VAL A 307 -7.55 10.14 11.64
CA VAL A 307 -7.39 11.41 10.90
C VAL A 307 -8.28 11.43 9.66
N GLN A 308 -8.25 10.40 8.83
CA GLN A 308 -8.91 10.40 7.53
C GLN A 308 -10.44 10.31 7.64
N TRP A 309 -10.96 9.54 8.59
CA TRP A 309 -12.40 9.30 8.73
C TRP A 309 -13.04 10.09 9.87
N GLY A 310 -12.26 10.41 10.92
CA GLY A 310 -12.76 11.13 12.08
C GLY A 310 -12.46 12.62 12.04
N ILE A 311 -11.22 13.02 11.74
CA ILE A 311 -10.78 14.41 11.90
C ILE A 311 -11.03 15.22 10.63
N ILE A 312 -10.54 14.75 9.48
CA ILE A 312 -10.64 15.52 8.21
C ILE A 312 -12.08 15.88 7.84
N PRO A 313 -13.07 14.96 7.92
CA PRO A 313 -14.45 15.31 7.54
C PRO A 313 -15.11 16.36 8.45
N ASN A 314 -14.60 16.52 9.67
CA ASN A 314 -15.19 17.43 10.67
C ASN A 314 -14.49 18.81 10.75
N LEU A 315 -13.29 18.95 10.19
CA LEU A 315 -12.50 20.19 10.34
C LEU A 315 -12.61 21.13 9.14
N ASP A 316 -13.21 20.72 8.04
CA ASP A 316 -13.37 21.50 6.80
C ASP A 316 -12.08 22.24 6.36
N LEU A 317 -10.93 21.56 6.55
CA LEU A 317 -9.62 22.14 6.30
C LEU A 317 -9.32 22.17 4.81
N ARG A 318 -8.80 23.30 4.35
CA ARG A 318 -8.29 23.44 2.98
C ARG A 318 -7.05 22.58 2.78
N PRO A 319 -6.78 22.06 1.54
CA PRO A 319 -5.66 21.17 1.27
C PRO A 319 -4.29 21.69 1.72
N ARG A 320 -4.05 23.01 1.57
CA ARG A 320 -2.80 23.64 2.03
C ARG A 320 -2.65 23.56 3.55
N ALA A 321 -3.69 23.88 4.29
CA ALA A 321 -3.68 23.81 5.75
C ALA A 321 -3.46 22.37 6.23
N MET A 322 -4.17 21.42 5.63
CA MET A 322 -3.97 19.98 5.90
C MET A 322 -2.51 19.55 5.64
N MET A 323 -1.91 20.00 4.52
CA MET A 323 -0.53 19.69 4.19
C MET A 323 0.43 20.24 5.26
N LEU A 324 0.29 21.50 5.64
CA LEU A 324 1.17 22.14 6.62
C LEU A 324 1.05 21.50 8.01
N VAL A 325 -0.15 21.30 8.50
CA VAL A 325 -0.41 20.61 9.78
C VAL A 325 0.17 19.21 9.74
N GLY A 326 -0.10 18.45 8.67
CA GLY A 326 0.40 17.09 8.51
C GLY A 326 1.92 17.01 8.50
N LEU A 327 2.60 17.91 7.78
CA LEU A 327 4.07 17.96 7.72
C LEU A 327 4.71 18.30 9.06
N ALA A 328 4.14 19.26 9.80
CA ALA A 328 4.64 19.63 11.13
C ALA A 328 4.51 18.44 12.12
N ILE A 329 3.35 17.79 12.16
CA ILE A 329 3.12 16.64 13.03
C ILE A 329 4.01 15.45 12.61
N ALA A 330 4.12 15.17 11.30
CA ALA A 330 4.98 14.09 10.81
C ALA A 330 6.46 14.34 11.13
N ALA A 331 6.93 15.57 11.02
CA ALA A 331 8.32 15.91 11.36
C ALA A 331 8.64 15.59 12.82
N VAL A 332 7.78 16.02 13.74
CA VAL A 332 7.93 15.75 15.17
C VAL A 332 7.80 14.27 15.46
N GLY A 333 6.76 13.60 14.91
CA GLY A 333 6.53 12.18 15.11
C GLY A 333 7.69 11.32 14.61
N CYS A 334 8.25 11.62 13.43
CA CYS A 334 9.44 10.93 12.91
C CYS A 334 10.65 11.14 13.82
N ALA A 335 10.96 12.37 14.22
CA ALA A 335 12.08 12.65 15.12
C ALA A 335 11.96 11.89 16.45
N LEU A 336 10.79 11.92 17.07
CA LEU A 336 10.51 11.17 18.29
C LEU A 336 10.63 9.66 18.11
N THR A 337 10.19 9.12 16.95
CA THR A 337 10.32 7.68 16.65
C THR A 337 11.78 7.25 16.60
N GLY A 338 12.65 8.06 15.98
CA GLY A 338 14.08 7.78 15.92
C GLY A 338 14.77 7.79 17.30
N LEU A 339 14.26 8.58 18.24
CA LEU A 339 14.79 8.73 19.60
C LEU A 339 14.14 7.78 20.62
N ALA A 340 13.04 7.14 20.27
CA ALA A 340 12.27 6.26 21.16
C ALA A 340 13.06 4.99 21.52
N THR A 341 12.95 4.55 22.78
CA THR A 341 13.70 3.41 23.33
C THR A 341 12.84 2.31 23.93
N SER A 342 11.56 2.56 24.18
CA SER A 342 10.60 1.59 24.72
C SER A 342 9.44 1.35 23.76
N LEU A 343 8.75 0.22 23.91
CA LEU A 343 7.59 -0.12 23.08
C LEU A 343 6.55 1.00 23.07
N TYR A 344 6.23 1.55 24.24
CA TYR A 344 5.21 2.59 24.38
C TYR A 344 5.63 3.90 23.69
N THR A 345 6.89 4.31 23.87
CA THR A 345 7.40 5.53 23.22
C THR A 345 7.52 5.35 21.71
N ILE A 346 7.92 4.18 21.22
CA ILE A 346 7.93 3.86 19.78
C ILE A 346 6.51 3.91 19.22
N ALA A 347 5.54 3.25 19.89
CA ALA A 347 4.15 3.22 19.44
C ALA A 347 3.51 4.61 19.39
N CYS A 348 3.67 5.42 20.45
CA CYS A 348 3.13 6.77 20.52
C CYS A 348 3.78 7.70 19.48
N ALA A 349 5.11 7.65 19.32
CA ALA A 349 5.83 8.46 18.37
C ALA A 349 5.49 8.08 16.91
N TYR A 350 5.41 6.79 16.62
CA TYR A 350 5.01 6.30 15.31
C TYR A 350 3.54 6.60 14.99
N ALA A 351 2.65 6.53 15.99
CA ALA A 351 1.27 6.99 15.85
C ALA A 351 1.20 8.49 15.52
N LEU A 352 2.00 9.33 16.18
CA LEU A 352 2.07 10.75 15.89
C LEU A 352 2.56 11.00 14.44
N ALA A 353 3.61 10.30 14.00
CA ALA A 353 4.08 10.37 12.62
C ALA A 353 2.96 9.95 11.64
N SER A 354 2.22 8.88 11.96
CA SER A 354 1.12 8.37 11.15
C SER A 354 -0.06 9.33 11.09
N VAL A 355 -0.37 10.07 12.17
CA VAL A 355 -1.33 11.20 12.16
C VAL A 355 -0.90 12.24 11.12
N GLY A 356 0.36 12.65 11.15
CA GLY A 356 0.89 13.62 10.20
C GLY A 356 0.78 13.14 8.75
N PHE A 357 1.20 11.92 8.45
CA PHE A 357 1.05 11.33 7.12
C PHE A 357 -0.42 11.11 6.72
N GLY A 358 -1.31 10.86 7.69
CA GLY A 358 -2.75 10.79 7.50
C GLY A 358 -3.35 12.07 6.93
N PHE A 359 -2.81 13.24 7.27
CA PHE A 359 -3.18 14.53 6.69
C PHE A 359 -2.51 14.81 5.34
N THR A 360 -1.22 14.51 5.19
CA THR A 360 -0.44 14.92 4.00
C THR A 360 -0.94 14.26 2.73
N ARG A 361 -1.35 12.99 2.78
CA ARG A 361 -1.73 12.21 1.60
C ARG A 361 -3.05 12.69 0.97
N PRO A 362 -4.17 12.85 1.70
CA PRO A 362 -5.38 13.46 1.15
C PRO A 362 -5.15 14.91 0.70
N ALA A 363 -4.35 15.68 1.45
CA ALA A 363 -3.99 17.05 1.11
C ALA A 363 -3.30 17.15 -0.25
N PHE A 364 -2.30 16.29 -0.49
CA PHE A 364 -1.59 16.20 -1.77
C PHE A 364 -2.56 15.88 -2.92
N THR A 365 -3.38 14.84 -2.74
CA THR A 365 -4.30 14.38 -3.78
C THR A 365 -5.34 15.44 -4.12
N ALA A 366 -5.99 16.00 -3.10
CA ALA A 366 -7.00 17.05 -3.28
C ALA A 366 -6.38 18.34 -3.83
N GLY A 367 -5.23 18.76 -3.30
CA GLY A 367 -4.56 19.97 -3.74
C GLY A 367 -4.10 19.90 -5.19
N ALA A 368 -3.55 18.77 -5.63
CA ALA A 368 -3.17 18.56 -7.03
C ALA A 368 -4.39 18.55 -7.96
N SER A 369 -5.49 17.90 -7.55
CA SER A 369 -6.73 17.84 -8.34
C SER A 369 -7.40 19.21 -8.47
N LEU A 370 -7.52 19.96 -7.37
CA LEU A 370 -8.14 21.30 -7.35
C LEU A 370 -7.29 22.39 -8.03
N ALA A 371 -5.99 22.13 -8.27
CA ALA A 371 -5.11 23.07 -8.96
C ALA A 371 -5.40 23.21 -10.47
N VAL A 372 -6.22 22.33 -11.03
CA VAL A 372 -6.56 22.28 -12.46
C VAL A 372 -8.07 22.22 -12.70
N GLY A 373 -8.50 22.57 -13.92
CA GLY A 373 -9.89 22.44 -14.34
C GLY A 373 -10.31 20.98 -14.56
N HIS A 374 -11.61 20.75 -14.69
CA HIS A 374 -12.20 19.40 -14.84
C HIS A 374 -11.60 18.59 -16.00
N HIS A 375 -11.29 19.22 -17.14
CA HIS A 375 -10.71 18.55 -18.33
C HIS A 375 -9.29 18.01 -18.11
N ALA A 376 -8.58 18.49 -17.08
CA ALA A 376 -7.21 18.09 -16.75
C ALA A 376 -7.14 17.08 -15.59
N GLN A 377 -8.22 16.83 -14.87
CA GLN A 377 -8.22 16.02 -13.63
C GLN A 377 -7.76 14.59 -13.86
N GLY A 378 -8.12 13.95 -14.98
CA GLY A 378 -7.65 12.60 -15.31
C GLY A 378 -6.13 12.53 -15.51
N SER A 379 -5.56 13.51 -16.20
CA SER A 379 -4.10 13.62 -16.38
C SER A 379 -3.39 13.80 -15.04
N VAL A 380 -3.94 14.61 -14.15
CA VAL A 380 -3.40 14.85 -12.79
C VAL A 380 -3.55 13.61 -11.91
N ALA A 381 -4.68 12.92 -11.94
CA ALA A 381 -4.91 11.69 -11.19
C ALA A 381 -3.88 10.60 -11.54
N GLY A 382 -3.56 10.43 -12.83
CA GLY A 382 -2.49 9.53 -13.27
C GLY A 382 -1.12 9.90 -12.69
N LYS A 383 -0.79 11.20 -12.61
CA LYS A 383 0.47 11.68 -12.02
C LYS A 383 0.53 11.50 -10.51
N VAL A 384 -0.57 11.75 -9.82
CA VAL A 384 -0.71 11.48 -8.37
C VAL A 384 -0.47 9.99 -8.08
N THR A 385 -1.06 9.10 -8.87
CA THR A 385 -0.85 7.64 -8.75
C THR A 385 0.60 7.26 -9.00
N SER A 386 1.25 7.85 -10.02
CA SER A 386 2.67 7.60 -10.31
C SER A 386 3.59 8.06 -9.17
N VAL A 387 3.32 9.24 -8.60
CA VAL A 387 4.08 9.76 -7.44
C VAL A 387 3.91 8.88 -6.22
N ASN A 388 2.68 8.45 -5.92
CA ASN A 388 2.42 7.50 -4.85
C ASN A 388 3.16 6.16 -5.08
N GLY A 389 3.17 5.65 -6.31
CA GLY A 389 3.90 4.42 -6.66
C GLY A 389 5.41 4.57 -6.47
N ALA A 390 5.99 5.66 -6.97
CA ALA A 390 7.43 5.93 -6.87
C ALA A 390 7.93 5.96 -5.41
N ALA A 391 7.15 6.53 -4.50
CA ALA A 391 7.50 6.59 -3.08
C ALA A 391 7.69 5.20 -2.46
N PHE A 392 6.89 4.22 -2.85
CA PHE A 392 6.98 2.84 -2.34
C PHE A 392 7.93 1.93 -3.11
N VAL A 393 8.49 2.40 -4.23
CA VAL A 393 9.59 1.72 -4.93
C VAL A 393 10.92 1.98 -4.26
N LEU A 394 11.26 3.24 -4.00
CA LEU A 394 12.57 3.63 -3.49
C LEU A 394 12.58 3.81 -1.96
N GLY A 395 11.49 4.29 -1.38
CA GLY A 395 11.40 4.62 0.05
C GLY A 395 11.83 3.49 0.98
N PRO A 396 11.31 2.26 0.83
CA PRO A 396 11.71 1.13 1.67
C PRO A 396 13.21 0.85 1.66
N SER A 397 13.82 0.76 0.48
CA SER A 397 15.27 0.47 0.35
C SER A 397 16.14 1.61 0.90
N ILE A 398 15.78 2.87 0.64
CA ILE A 398 16.49 4.02 1.20
C ILE A 398 16.36 4.02 2.73
N GLY A 399 15.15 3.77 3.25
CA GLY A 399 14.88 3.79 4.69
C GLY A 399 15.69 2.73 5.44
N VAL A 400 15.70 1.50 4.95
CA VAL A 400 16.43 0.40 5.60
C VAL A 400 17.94 0.52 5.38
N GLY A 401 18.40 1.02 4.22
CA GLY A 401 19.81 1.31 4.02
C GLY A 401 20.36 2.38 5.00
N LEU A 402 19.56 3.43 5.26
CA LEU A 402 19.88 4.41 6.31
C LEU A 402 19.84 3.79 7.70
N TYR A 403 18.90 2.86 7.94
CA TYR A 403 18.77 2.15 9.21
C TYR A 403 20.00 1.28 9.53
N GLU A 404 20.55 0.58 8.55
CA GLU A 404 21.78 -0.20 8.70
C GLU A 404 22.98 0.67 9.08
N ALA A 405 23.04 1.92 8.58
CA ALA A 405 24.09 2.87 8.96
C ALA A 405 23.92 3.35 10.40
N GLN A 406 22.68 3.72 10.79
CA GLN A 406 22.33 4.12 12.16
C GLN A 406 20.81 3.96 12.35
N HIS A 407 20.38 3.30 13.43
CA HIS A 407 18.98 2.95 13.68
C HIS A 407 18.03 4.17 13.71
N ALA A 408 18.49 5.35 14.17
CA ALA A 408 17.69 6.56 14.21
C ALA A 408 17.63 7.30 12.87
N LEU A 409 18.59 7.05 11.97
CA LEU A 409 18.84 7.88 10.78
C LEU A 409 17.63 7.99 9.82
N PRO A 410 16.92 6.92 9.45
CA PRO A 410 15.78 7.03 8.54
C PRO A 410 14.68 7.93 9.10
N TYR A 411 14.47 7.89 10.39
CA TYR A 411 13.46 8.70 11.07
C TYR A 411 13.88 10.18 11.17
N LEU A 412 15.13 10.43 11.51
CA LEU A 412 15.67 11.81 11.60
C LEU A 412 15.73 12.46 10.22
N VAL A 413 16.15 11.72 9.19
CA VAL A 413 16.15 12.19 7.80
C VAL A 413 14.72 12.45 7.31
N ALA A 414 13.77 11.55 7.60
CA ALA A 414 12.38 11.79 7.28
C ALA A 414 11.82 13.02 8.00
N GLY A 415 12.10 13.17 9.29
CA GLY A 415 11.69 14.35 10.07
C GLY A 415 12.26 15.66 9.51
N ALA A 416 13.56 15.69 9.20
CA ALA A 416 14.21 16.84 8.57
C ALA A 416 13.63 17.15 7.19
N ALA A 417 13.36 16.11 6.38
CA ALA A 417 12.73 16.26 5.08
C ALA A 417 11.30 16.82 5.19
N MET A 418 10.50 16.38 6.19
CA MET A 418 9.17 16.94 6.45
C MET A 418 9.24 18.41 6.88
N MET A 419 10.22 18.79 7.70
CA MET A 419 10.42 20.18 8.12
C MET A 419 10.85 21.06 6.93
N ALA A 420 11.80 20.61 6.11
CA ALA A 420 12.20 21.33 4.90
C ALA A 420 11.02 21.48 3.91
N LEU A 421 10.23 20.40 3.78
CA LEU A 421 9.04 20.41 2.95
C LEU A 421 7.95 21.32 3.50
N PHE A 422 7.83 21.45 4.83
CA PHE A 422 6.93 22.44 5.46
C PHE A 422 7.27 23.86 5.01
N GLY A 423 8.56 24.25 5.08
CA GLY A 423 9.01 25.56 4.59
C GLY A 423 8.73 25.75 3.09
N TYR A 424 8.99 24.73 2.28
CA TYR A 424 8.67 24.75 0.85
C TYR A 424 7.16 24.91 0.60
N ALA A 425 6.34 24.13 1.30
CA ALA A 425 4.87 24.13 1.16
C ALA A 425 4.29 25.48 1.61
N TRP A 426 4.84 26.08 2.70
CA TRP A 426 4.43 27.39 3.18
C TRP A 426 4.54 28.48 2.10
N VAL A 427 5.64 28.44 1.33
CA VAL A 427 5.93 29.44 0.28
C VAL A 427 5.26 29.12 -1.05
N ARG A 428 5.26 27.86 -1.46
CA ARG A 428 4.92 27.44 -2.84
C ARG A 428 3.50 26.92 -3.03
N LEU A 429 2.87 26.35 -2.00
CA LEU A 429 1.50 25.92 -2.13
C LEU A 429 0.57 27.13 -2.03
N ARG A 430 -0.09 27.45 -3.13
CA ARG A 430 -1.09 28.50 -3.20
C ARG A 430 -2.46 27.86 -3.33
N GLU A 431 -3.43 28.36 -2.58
CA GLU A 431 -4.85 28.08 -2.76
C GLU A 431 -5.37 29.04 -3.83
N ARG A 432 -6.08 28.51 -4.80
CA ARG A 432 -6.87 29.29 -5.74
C ARG A 432 -8.33 29.26 -5.33
#